data_c2487c10e611a2907e5fb263c3287cac
#
_entry.id   c2487c10e611a2907e5fb263c3287cac
#
_cell.length_a   1.000
_cell.length_b   1.000
_cell.length_c   1.000
_cell.angle_alpha   90.00
_cell.angle_beta   90.00
_cell.angle_gamma   90.00
#
_symmetry.space_group_name_H-M   'P 1'
#
loop_
_entity.id
_entity.type
_entity.pdbx_description
1 polymer ?
#
loop_
_entity_poly.entity_id
_entity_poly.type
_entity_poly.pdbx_seq_one_letter_code
_entity_poly.pdbx_strand_id
1 'polypeptide(L)'
;MGNQPIQFYNIPAEATLDVIGGKWKLLILCYLNCGPMRSSQFRKVIPNLSQKMLTQQLRELEEAGIINRTIYNEVPPKVFYEISELGKSLKPILDQLGEWGVQYINVSKSNNPHAKIQLGECN
;
A
#
# COMPACT_ATOMS: atom_id res chain seq x y z
N MET A 1 19.50 7.98 16.90
CA MET A 1 18.44 8.53 16.06
C MET A 1 19.03 9.44 15.03
N GLY A 2 18.70 9.18 13.79
CA GLY A 2 19.21 9.98 12.71
C GLY A 2 18.65 11.40 12.71
N ASN A 3 19.45 12.31 12.23
CA ASN A 3 19.03 13.69 12.03
C ASN A 3 18.21 13.75 10.74
N GLN A 4 16.93 13.42 10.84
CA GLN A 4 16.06 13.56 9.71
C GLN A 4 15.67 15.02 9.53
N PRO A 5 15.71 15.53 8.30
CA PRO A 5 15.29 16.90 8.06
C PRO A 5 13.81 17.07 8.42
N ILE A 6 13.47 18.26 8.91
CA ILE A 6 12.08 18.60 9.15
C ILE A 6 11.37 18.70 7.81
N GLN A 7 10.26 17.98 7.69
CA GLN A 7 9.44 18.06 6.50
C GLN A 7 8.37 19.11 6.64
N PHE A 8 8.25 19.98 5.62
CA PHE A 8 7.23 21.00 5.57
C PHE A 8 6.24 20.64 4.48
N TYR A 9 4.97 20.67 4.83
CA TYR A 9 3.89 20.44 3.88
C TYR A 9 3.12 21.74 3.64
N ASN A 10 2.78 21.99 2.40
CA ASN A 10 1.96 23.15 2.06
C ASN A 10 0.51 22.96 2.49
N ILE A 11 0.01 21.73 2.34
CA ILE A 11 -1.33 21.35 2.78
C ILE A 11 -1.26 19.96 3.43
N PRO A 12 -2.16 19.66 4.38
CA PRO A 12 -2.13 18.35 5.07
C PRO A 12 -2.23 17.14 4.13
N ALA A 13 -2.94 17.27 3.00
CA ALA A 13 -3.06 16.16 2.06
C ALA A 13 -1.71 15.70 1.52
N GLU A 14 -0.70 16.56 1.50
CA GLU A 14 0.64 16.17 1.07
C GLU A 14 1.26 15.13 2.00
N ALA A 15 0.99 15.22 3.30
CA ALA A 15 1.44 14.21 4.25
C ALA A 15 0.81 12.84 3.93
N THR A 16 -0.48 12.85 3.59
CA THR A 16 -1.16 11.63 3.19
C THR A 16 -0.54 11.02 1.93
N LEU A 17 -0.25 11.86 0.95
CA LEU A 17 0.36 11.41 -0.30
C LEU A 17 1.76 10.84 -0.09
N ASP A 18 2.51 11.34 0.90
CA ASP A 18 3.80 10.75 1.23
C ASP A 18 3.65 9.31 1.73
N VAL A 19 2.55 9.01 2.42
CA VAL A 19 2.30 7.68 2.95
C VAL A 19 1.79 6.72 1.88
N ILE A 20 0.85 7.15 1.05
CA ILE A 20 0.17 6.27 0.10
C ILE A 20 0.56 6.52 -1.35
N GLY A 21 1.37 7.53 -1.60
CA GLY A 21 1.73 7.93 -2.96
C GLY A 21 2.72 6.96 -3.62
N GLY A 22 2.99 7.25 -4.86
CA GLY A 22 3.82 6.40 -5.68
C GLY A 22 3.03 5.25 -6.27
N LYS A 23 3.74 4.37 -6.94
CA LYS A 23 3.11 3.29 -7.70
C LYS A 23 2.70 2.10 -6.85
N TRP A 24 3.48 1.80 -5.80
CA TRP A 24 3.38 0.50 -5.15
C TRP A 24 2.74 0.53 -3.77
N LYS A 25 2.92 1.61 -3.00
CA LYS A 25 2.44 1.65 -1.60
C LYS A 25 0.94 1.46 -1.50
N LEU A 26 0.18 2.12 -2.36
CA LEU A 26 -1.27 2.00 -2.38
C LEU A 26 -1.70 0.56 -2.65
N LEU A 27 -1.08 -0.10 -3.63
CA LEU A 27 -1.36 -1.50 -3.92
C LEU A 27 -1.06 -2.41 -2.74
N ILE A 28 0.11 -2.22 -2.12
CA ILE A 28 0.52 -3.01 -0.96
C ILE A 28 -0.50 -2.87 0.16
N LEU A 29 -0.91 -1.64 0.46
CA LEU A 29 -1.87 -1.38 1.53
C LEU A 29 -3.23 -1.99 1.23
N CYS A 30 -3.68 -1.93 -0.01
CA CYS A 30 -4.95 -2.53 -0.41
C CYS A 30 -4.94 -4.05 -0.17
N TYR A 31 -3.84 -4.72 -0.52
CA TYR A 31 -3.73 -6.15 -0.25
C TYR A 31 -3.61 -6.47 1.24
N LEU A 32 -2.88 -5.64 2.00
CA LEU A 32 -2.75 -5.85 3.44
C LEU A 32 -4.08 -5.65 4.19
N ASN A 33 -5.00 -4.88 3.63
CA ASN A 33 -6.34 -4.78 4.21
C ASN A 33 -7.09 -6.11 4.18
N CYS A 34 -6.66 -7.06 3.37
CA CYS A 34 -7.24 -8.41 3.33
C CYS A 34 -6.73 -9.31 4.46
N GLY A 35 -5.60 -8.95 5.07
CA GLY A 35 -4.99 -9.73 6.14
C GLY A 35 -3.47 -9.70 6.05
N PRO A 36 -2.79 -10.29 7.04
CA PRO A 36 -1.33 -10.34 7.04
C PRO A 36 -0.78 -11.08 5.82
N MET A 37 0.36 -10.63 5.33
CA MET A 37 0.99 -11.22 4.14
C MET A 37 2.50 -11.33 4.32
N ARG A 38 3.08 -12.34 3.69
CA ARG A 38 4.52 -12.50 3.57
C ARG A 38 4.99 -11.81 2.28
N SER A 39 6.27 -11.45 2.24
CA SER A 39 6.81 -10.74 1.06
C SER A 39 6.62 -11.54 -0.23
N SER A 40 6.77 -12.86 -0.18
CA SER A 40 6.58 -13.70 -1.36
C SER A 40 5.14 -13.65 -1.90
N GLN A 41 4.16 -13.45 -1.02
CA GLN A 41 2.77 -13.38 -1.42
C GLN A 41 2.47 -12.09 -2.20
N PHE A 42 3.08 -10.98 -1.80
CA PHE A 42 2.92 -9.73 -2.56
C PHE A 42 3.37 -9.88 -4.00
N ARG A 43 4.50 -10.55 -4.20
CA ARG A 43 5.06 -10.71 -5.55
C ARG A 43 4.22 -11.62 -6.43
N LYS A 44 3.43 -12.50 -5.83
CA LYS A 44 2.50 -13.35 -6.59
C LYS A 44 1.30 -12.58 -7.10
N VAL A 45 0.84 -11.55 -6.37
CA VAL A 45 -0.39 -10.84 -6.70
C VAL A 45 -0.14 -9.47 -7.34
N ILE A 46 1.05 -8.90 -7.21
CA ILE A 46 1.39 -7.61 -7.80
C ILE A 46 2.37 -7.82 -8.94
N PRO A 47 1.91 -7.70 -10.20
CA PRO A 47 2.79 -7.89 -11.35
C PRO A 47 3.86 -6.82 -11.42
N ASN A 48 5.02 -7.19 -11.95
CA ASN A 48 6.15 -6.30 -12.21
C ASN A 48 6.79 -5.69 -10.96
N LEU A 49 6.49 -6.22 -9.79
CA LEU A 49 7.09 -5.76 -8.54
C LEU A 49 8.34 -6.58 -8.26
N SER A 50 9.51 -5.92 -8.34
CA SER A 50 10.77 -6.60 -8.01
C SER A 50 10.91 -6.77 -6.51
N GLN A 51 11.75 -7.75 -6.11
CA GLN A 51 12.04 -7.95 -4.69
C GLN A 51 12.67 -6.70 -4.07
N LYS A 52 13.56 -6.05 -4.81
CA LYS A 52 14.22 -4.84 -4.33
C LYS A 52 13.21 -3.73 -4.07
N MET A 53 12.29 -3.51 -5.00
CA MET A 53 11.27 -2.47 -4.86
C MET A 53 10.32 -2.80 -3.72
N LEU A 54 9.88 -4.06 -3.62
CA LEU A 54 9.01 -4.50 -2.53
C LEU A 54 9.66 -4.24 -1.17
N THR A 55 10.92 -4.64 -1.01
CA THR A 55 11.65 -4.43 0.23
C THR A 55 11.72 -2.94 0.59
N GLN A 56 11.98 -2.10 -0.40
CA GLN A 56 12.05 -0.65 -0.19
C GLN A 56 10.70 -0.09 0.26
N GLN A 57 9.62 -0.49 -0.41
CA GLN A 57 8.29 0.02 -0.09
C GLN A 57 7.82 -0.45 1.28
N LEU A 58 8.06 -1.72 1.61
CA LEU A 58 7.69 -2.24 2.94
C LEU A 58 8.46 -1.54 4.05
N ARG A 59 9.75 -1.27 3.82
CA ARG A 59 10.55 -0.54 4.80
C ARG A 59 10.01 0.86 5.04
N GLU A 60 9.67 1.57 3.98
CA GLU A 60 9.14 2.92 4.10
C GLU A 60 7.80 2.95 4.83
N LEU A 61 6.93 1.99 4.54
CA LEU A 61 5.64 1.89 5.23
C LEU A 61 5.82 1.52 6.71
N GLU A 62 6.78 0.67 7.01
CA GLU A 62 7.08 0.31 8.39
C GLU A 62 7.65 1.50 9.16
N GLU A 63 8.59 2.23 8.57
CA GLU A 63 9.17 3.43 9.16
C GLU A 63 8.13 4.53 9.40
N ALA A 64 7.15 4.63 8.52
CA ALA A 64 6.05 5.57 8.69
C ALA A 64 5.03 5.11 9.74
N GLY A 65 5.19 3.91 10.30
CA GLY A 65 4.29 3.40 11.32
C GLY A 65 2.96 2.88 10.78
N ILE A 66 2.87 2.64 9.48
CA ILE A 66 1.62 2.23 8.83
C ILE A 66 1.45 0.72 8.83
N ILE A 67 2.55 -0.01 8.79
CA ILE A 67 2.53 -1.47 8.85
C ILE A 67 3.48 -1.96 9.93
N ASN A 68 3.21 -3.16 10.43
CA ASN A 68 4.05 -3.86 11.38
C ASN A 68 4.64 -5.09 10.74
N ARG A 69 5.86 -5.41 11.13
CA ARG A 69 6.54 -6.63 10.72
C ARG A 69 6.64 -7.56 11.92
N THR A 70 6.08 -8.76 11.79
CA THR A 70 6.07 -9.75 12.85
C THR A 70 6.86 -10.98 12.41
N ILE A 71 7.77 -11.42 13.27
CA ILE A 71 8.58 -12.61 13.02
C ILE A 71 8.06 -13.72 13.92
N TYR A 72 7.65 -14.82 13.31
CA TYR A 72 7.21 -16.00 14.04
C TYR A 72 8.41 -16.94 14.23
N ASN A 73 8.64 -17.36 15.47
CA ASN A 73 9.73 -18.25 15.83
C ASN A 73 9.42 -19.69 15.45
N GLU A 74 9.58 -19.97 14.18
CA GLU A 74 9.46 -21.31 13.61
C GLU A 74 10.79 -21.68 12.97
N VAL A 75 10.91 -22.89 12.48
CA VAL A 75 12.07 -23.32 11.72
C VAL A 75 11.60 -23.79 10.35
N PRO A 76 11.86 -23.03 9.28
CA PRO A 76 12.52 -21.70 9.25
C PRO A 76 11.60 -20.59 9.76
N PRO A 77 12.16 -19.46 10.22
CA PRO A 77 11.35 -18.35 10.71
C PRO A 77 10.51 -17.75 9.58
N LYS A 78 9.31 -17.28 9.95
CA LYS A 78 8.38 -16.65 9.01
C LYS A 78 8.16 -15.19 9.39
N VAL A 79 8.22 -14.33 8.38
CA VAL A 79 8.00 -12.89 8.54
C VAL A 79 6.71 -12.49 7.87
N PHE A 80 5.81 -11.89 8.65
CA PHE A 80 4.54 -11.38 8.14
C PHE A 80 4.48 -9.87 8.30
N TYR A 81 3.80 -9.23 7.36
CA TYR A 81 3.48 -7.81 7.43
C TYR A 81 1.98 -7.66 7.61
N GLU A 82 1.58 -6.71 8.41
CA GLU A 82 0.15 -6.42 8.63
C GLU A 82 -0.06 -4.93 8.88
N ILE A 83 -1.28 -4.47 8.69
CA ILE A 83 -1.65 -3.08 8.91
C ILE A 83 -1.56 -2.79 10.41
N SER A 84 -0.90 -1.67 10.77
CA SER A 84 -0.87 -1.19 12.15
C SER A 84 -2.20 -0.54 12.53
N GLU A 85 -2.35 -0.19 13.82
CA GLU A 85 -3.53 0.56 14.25
C GLU A 85 -3.64 1.90 13.52
N LEU A 86 -2.52 2.61 13.37
CA LEU A 86 -2.52 3.85 12.59
C LEU A 86 -2.90 3.58 11.13
N GLY A 87 -2.34 2.51 10.56
CA GLY A 87 -2.64 2.14 9.17
C GLY A 87 -4.11 1.81 8.94
N LYS A 88 -4.79 1.25 9.93
CA LYS A 88 -6.22 0.96 9.82
C LYS A 88 -7.06 2.21 9.61
N SER A 89 -6.60 3.34 10.11
CA SER A 89 -7.30 4.61 9.91
C SER A 89 -7.29 5.08 8.46
N LEU A 90 -6.42 4.52 7.62
CA LEU A 90 -6.39 4.83 6.19
C LEU A 90 -7.46 4.09 5.39
N LYS A 91 -8.05 3.03 5.93
CA LYS A 91 -8.98 2.21 5.16
C LYS A 91 -10.13 3.00 4.55
N PRO A 92 -10.84 3.89 5.29
CA PRO A 92 -11.89 4.68 4.67
C PRO A 92 -11.40 5.56 3.52
N ILE A 93 -10.18 6.08 3.64
CA ILE A 93 -9.58 6.92 2.61
C ILE A 93 -9.27 6.08 1.36
N LEU A 94 -8.70 4.89 1.55
CA LEU A 94 -8.40 3.97 0.45
C LEU A 94 -9.68 3.54 -0.27
N ASP A 95 -10.73 3.25 0.50
CA ASP A 95 -12.02 2.88 -0.06
C ASP A 95 -12.59 4.00 -0.92
N GLN A 96 -12.50 5.25 -0.45
CA GLN A 96 -12.98 6.40 -1.19
C GLN A 96 -12.16 6.69 -2.44
N LEU A 97 -10.86 6.50 -2.37
CA LEU A 97 -10.01 6.60 -3.56
C LEU A 97 -10.46 5.61 -4.63
N GLY A 98 -10.77 4.38 -4.20
CA GLY A 98 -11.27 3.36 -5.11
C GLY A 98 -12.61 3.73 -5.73
N GLU A 99 -13.53 4.21 -4.91
CA GLU A 99 -14.86 4.63 -5.39
C GLU A 99 -14.75 5.74 -6.42
N TRP A 100 -13.95 6.74 -6.13
CA TRP A 100 -13.74 7.83 -7.08
C TRP A 100 -13.10 7.32 -8.37
N GLY A 101 -12.13 6.41 -8.25
CA GLY A 101 -11.46 5.81 -9.40
C GLY A 101 -12.43 5.07 -10.33
N VAL A 102 -13.36 4.32 -9.75
CA VAL A 102 -14.39 3.62 -10.53
C VAL A 102 -15.26 4.62 -11.29
N GLN A 103 -15.71 5.67 -10.62
CA GLN A 103 -16.50 6.72 -11.27
C GLN A 103 -15.72 7.37 -12.42
N TYR A 104 -14.48 7.70 -12.16
CA TYR A 104 -13.63 8.34 -13.17
C TYR A 104 -13.48 7.46 -14.41
N ILE A 105 -13.19 6.17 -14.23
CA ILE A 105 -13.04 5.25 -15.35
C ILE A 105 -14.35 5.13 -16.14
N ASN A 106 -15.48 5.05 -15.45
CA ASN A 106 -16.78 4.95 -16.10
C ASN A 106 -17.13 6.19 -16.92
N VAL A 107 -16.82 7.37 -16.38
CA VAL A 107 -17.08 8.63 -17.09
C VAL A 107 -16.14 8.80 -18.27
N SER A 108 -14.88 8.39 -18.14
CA SER A 108 -13.84 8.60 -19.15
C SER A 108 -13.74 7.48 -20.18
N LYS A 109 -14.66 6.52 -20.18
CA LYS A 109 -14.62 5.37 -21.10
C LYS A 109 -14.50 5.75 -22.56
N SER A 110 -15.20 6.81 -22.98
CA SER A 110 -15.14 7.28 -24.35
C SER A 110 -13.77 7.87 -24.71
N ASN A 111 -13.05 8.37 -23.72
CA ASN A 111 -11.73 8.98 -23.92
C ASN A 111 -10.60 7.98 -23.73
N ASN A 112 -10.83 6.91 -22.96
CA ASN A 112 -9.84 5.88 -22.71
C ASN A 112 -10.49 4.50 -22.63
N PRO A 113 -10.88 3.96 -23.80
CA PRO A 113 -11.60 2.68 -23.86
C PRO A 113 -10.77 1.50 -23.39
N HIS A 114 -9.46 1.68 -23.21
CA HIS A 114 -8.57 0.61 -22.77
C HIS A 114 -8.34 0.62 -21.26
N ALA A 115 -8.90 1.58 -20.55
CA ALA A 115 -8.79 1.62 -19.09
C ALA A 115 -9.59 0.47 -18.49
N LYS A 116 -8.92 -0.35 -17.67
CA LYS A 116 -9.54 -1.51 -17.03
C LYS A 116 -9.13 -1.56 -15.57
N ILE A 117 -10.04 -2.08 -14.76
CA ILE A 117 -9.75 -2.35 -13.36
C ILE A 117 -9.48 -3.84 -13.23
N GLN A 118 -8.27 -4.18 -12.77
CA GLN A 118 -7.97 -5.53 -12.34
C GLN A 118 -8.18 -5.58 -10.83
N LEU A 119 -9.25 -6.27 -10.42
CA LEU A 119 -9.52 -6.40 -9.01
C LEU A 119 -8.71 -7.55 -8.45
N GLY A 120 -7.85 -7.24 -7.50
CA GLY A 120 -7.24 -8.25 -6.67
C GLY A 120 -8.31 -8.87 -5.80
N GLU A 121 -8.25 -10.18 -5.62
CA GLU A 121 -9.22 -10.85 -4.77
C GLU A 121 -8.89 -10.59 -3.31
N CYS A 122 -9.78 -9.86 -2.68
CA CYS A 122 -9.70 -9.56 -1.27
C CYS A 122 -11.07 -9.86 -0.68
N ASN A 123 -11.16 -10.98 -0.02
CA ASN A 123 -12.42 -11.41 0.59
C ASN A 123 -12.67 -10.68 1.89
#